data_a042b430418c17ed0b7f32bff38083f5
#
_entry.id   a042b430418c17ed0b7f32bff38083f5
#
_cell.length_a   1.000
_cell.length_b   1.000
_cell.length_c   1.000
_cell.angle_alpha   90.00
_cell.angle_beta   90.00
_cell.angle_gamma   90.00
#
_symmetry.space_group_name_H-M   'P 1'
#
loop_
_entity.id
_entity.type
_entity.pdbx_description
1 polymer ?
#
loop_
_entity_poly.entity_id
_entity_poly.type
_entity_poly.pdbx_seq_one_letter_code
_entity_poly.pdbx_strand_id
1 'polypeptide(L)'
;DGQIGQAAYSASKGGIVGMTLPIARELARYGNRVMTIAPGIFWTPLLAELPQEALDSLGSQVPFPSRLGQPDEFALLVESIIANPMLNGETIRLDGAIRMAPK
;
A
#
# COMPACT_ATOMS: atom_id res chain seq x y z
N ASP A 1 -7.09 -6.70 -3.03
CA ASP A 1 -7.91 -6.79 -4.25
C ASP A 1 -7.58 -8.10 -4.97
N GLY A 2 -8.58 -8.84 -5.35
CA GLY A 2 -8.38 -10.19 -5.85
C GLY A 2 -8.54 -10.31 -7.36
N GLN A 3 -7.47 -10.14 -8.11
CA GLN A 3 -7.51 -10.39 -9.54
C GLN A 3 -7.56 -11.89 -9.83
N ILE A 4 -8.20 -12.24 -10.93
CA ILE A 4 -8.24 -13.62 -11.38
C ILE A 4 -6.81 -14.13 -11.66
N GLY A 5 -6.48 -15.32 -11.17
CA GLY A 5 -5.17 -15.92 -11.35
C GLY A 5 -4.14 -15.54 -10.29
N GLN A 6 -4.52 -14.77 -9.28
CA GLN A 6 -3.61 -14.29 -8.25
C GLN A 6 -3.98 -14.78 -6.84
N ALA A 7 -4.55 -16.00 -6.74
CA ALA A 7 -4.98 -16.51 -5.44
C ALA A 7 -3.79 -16.64 -4.45
N ALA A 8 -2.66 -17.20 -4.90
CA ALA A 8 -1.48 -17.34 -4.04
C ALA A 8 -0.89 -15.99 -3.66
N TYR A 9 -0.84 -15.03 -4.59
CA TYR A 9 -0.39 -13.68 -4.32
C TYR A 9 -1.29 -13.00 -3.31
N SER A 10 -2.62 -13.11 -3.49
CA SER A 10 -3.60 -12.53 -2.58
C SER A 10 -3.48 -13.13 -1.18
N ALA A 11 -3.28 -14.45 -1.08
CA ALA A 11 -3.10 -15.12 0.20
C ALA A 11 -1.84 -14.63 0.92
N SER A 12 -0.73 -14.47 0.19
CA SER A 12 0.53 -13.95 0.71
C SER A 12 0.37 -12.53 1.26
N LYS A 13 -0.25 -11.64 0.47
CA LYS A 13 -0.46 -10.25 0.89
C LYS A 13 -1.48 -10.14 2.02
N GLY A 14 -2.54 -10.94 1.98
CA GLY A 14 -3.51 -11.03 3.06
C GLY A 14 -2.89 -11.53 4.35
N GLY A 15 -1.92 -12.45 4.24
CA GLY A 15 -1.15 -12.95 5.38
C GLY A 15 -0.37 -11.84 6.07
N ILE A 16 0.28 -10.97 5.30
CA ILE A 16 1.00 -9.80 5.85
C ILE A 16 0.05 -8.90 6.63
N VAL A 17 -1.10 -8.56 6.04
CA VAL A 17 -2.11 -7.74 6.72
C VAL A 17 -2.61 -8.44 7.98
N GLY A 18 -2.88 -9.74 7.89
CA GLY A 18 -3.37 -10.53 9.03
C GLY A 18 -2.38 -10.65 10.16
N MET A 19 -1.07 -10.60 9.88
CA MET A 19 -0.03 -10.67 10.91
C MET A 19 0.20 -9.35 11.64
N THR A 20 -0.24 -8.23 11.08
CA THR A 20 0.08 -6.89 11.61
C THR A 20 -0.35 -6.72 13.06
N LEU A 21 -1.61 -6.97 13.36
CA LEU A 21 -2.13 -6.79 14.71
C LEU A 21 -1.54 -7.79 15.72
N PRO A 22 -1.48 -9.11 15.42
CA PRO A 22 -0.86 -10.04 16.35
C PRO A 22 0.59 -9.70 16.69
N ILE A 23 1.40 -9.34 15.68
CA ILE A 23 2.81 -8.98 15.91
C ILE A 23 2.90 -7.68 16.73
N ALA A 24 2.07 -6.69 16.43
CA ALA A 24 2.04 -5.45 17.20
C ALA A 24 1.74 -5.73 18.67
N ARG A 25 0.82 -6.63 18.94
CA ARG A 25 0.44 -7.00 20.31
C ARG A 25 1.53 -7.78 21.02
N GLU A 26 2.21 -8.68 20.31
CA GLU A 26 3.32 -9.44 20.89
C GLU A 26 4.52 -8.53 21.23
N LEU A 27 4.84 -7.59 20.35
CA LEU A 27 6.01 -6.73 20.51
C LEU A 27 5.74 -5.50 21.38
N ALA A 28 4.50 -5.27 21.78
CA ALA A 28 4.13 -4.13 22.61
C ALA A 28 4.94 -4.08 23.92
N ARG A 29 5.21 -5.24 24.51
CA ARG A 29 5.98 -5.33 25.76
C ARG A 29 7.43 -4.85 25.60
N TYR A 30 7.93 -4.80 24.36
CA TYR A 30 9.27 -4.30 24.05
C TYR A 30 9.26 -2.84 23.59
N GLY A 31 8.10 -2.20 23.58
CA GLY A 31 7.97 -0.82 23.13
C GLY A 31 8.02 -0.65 21.62
N ASN A 32 7.75 -1.71 20.86
CA ASN A 32 7.77 -1.66 19.39
C ASN A 32 6.36 -1.48 18.85
N ARG A 33 6.23 -0.61 17.84
CA ARG A 33 5.01 -0.45 17.06
C ARG A 33 5.18 -1.18 15.73
N VAL A 34 4.09 -1.73 15.22
CA VAL A 34 4.08 -2.45 13.95
C VAL A 34 2.92 -1.93 13.10
N MET A 35 3.26 -1.38 11.94
CA MET A 35 2.28 -0.84 11.00
C MET A 35 2.52 -1.46 9.63
N THR A 36 1.45 -1.59 8.88
CA THR A 36 1.51 -2.05 7.48
C THR A 36 0.97 -0.96 6.57
N ILE A 37 1.68 -0.69 5.49
CA ILE A 37 1.21 0.22 4.43
C ILE A 37 0.85 -0.63 3.22
N ALA A 38 -0.35 -0.39 2.69
CA ALA A 38 -0.81 -1.03 1.46
C ALA A 38 -0.86 0.03 0.34
N PRO A 39 0.24 0.19 -0.41
CA PRO A 39 0.29 1.21 -1.46
C PRO A 39 -0.51 0.80 -2.68
N GLY A 40 -1.05 1.79 -3.39
CA GLY A 40 -1.62 1.59 -4.70
C GLY A 40 -0.54 1.63 -5.78
N ILE A 41 -0.85 2.27 -6.90
CA ILE A 41 0.09 2.37 -8.02
C ILE A 41 0.93 3.63 -7.85
N PHE A 42 2.23 3.44 -7.61
CA PHE A 42 3.18 4.53 -7.44
C PHE A 42 4.16 4.58 -8.60
N TRP A 43 4.60 5.79 -8.92
CA TRP A 43 5.64 5.97 -9.91
C TRP A 43 6.96 5.39 -9.40
N THR A 44 7.56 4.52 -10.19
CA THR A 44 8.83 3.86 -9.86
C THR A 44 9.70 3.84 -11.12
N PRO A 45 11.02 3.66 -10.98
CA PRO A 45 11.89 3.50 -12.16
C PRO A 45 11.45 2.36 -13.08
N LEU A 46 10.89 1.29 -12.53
CA LEU A 46 10.39 0.17 -13.33
C LEU A 46 9.19 0.60 -14.17
N LEU A 47 8.24 1.32 -13.58
CA LEU A 47 7.09 1.84 -14.31
C LEU A 47 7.48 2.91 -15.34
N ALA A 48 8.54 3.67 -15.05
CA ALA A 48 9.00 4.73 -15.96
C ALA A 48 9.44 4.18 -17.32
N GLU A 49 9.72 2.89 -17.42
CA GLU A 49 10.09 2.24 -18.69
C GLU A 49 8.86 1.98 -19.57
N LEU A 50 7.65 2.09 -19.05
CA LEU A 50 6.44 1.90 -19.83
C LEU A 50 6.19 3.08 -20.75
N PRO A 51 5.49 2.84 -21.90
CA PRO A 51 5.04 3.96 -22.74
C PRO A 51 4.17 4.93 -21.95
N GLN A 52 4.22 6.20 -22.32
CA GLN A 52 3.44 7.25 -21.65
C GLN A 52 1.94 6.93 -21.65
N GLU A 53 1.44 6.34 -22.73
CA GLU A 53 0.03 5.94 -22.81
C GLU A 53 -0.35 4.93 -21.73
N ALA A 54 0.55 3.96 -21.43
CA ALA A 54 0.33 2.97 -20.40
C ALA A 54 0.33 3.62 -19.01
N LEU A 55 1.26 4.57 -18.78
CA LEU A 55 1.33 5.32 -17.53
C LEU A 55 0.05 6.15 -17.31
N ASP A 56 -0.41 6.83 -18.36
CA ASP A 56 -1.63 7.61 -18.29
C ASP A 56 -2.86 6.74 -18.01
N SER A 57 -2.91 5.56 -18.64
CA SER A 57 -3.98 4.60 -18.40
C SER A 57 -4.00 4.13 -16.96
N LEU A 58 -2.85 3.79 -16.39
CA LEU A 58 -2.76 3.37 -14.99
C LEU A 58 -3.20 4.49 -14.06
N GLY A 59 -2.74 5.71 -14.29
CA GLY A 59 -3.10 6.85 -13.46
C GLY A 59 -4.59 7.16 -13.52
N SER A 60 -5.21 7.01 -14.68
CA SER A 60 -6.63 7.28 -14.85
C SER A 60 -7.54 6.28 -14.12
N GLN A 61 -7.01 5.11 -13.76
CA GLN A 61 -7.76 4.12 -12.98
C GLN A 61 -7.87 4.49 -11.50
N VAL A 62 -7.06 5.43 -11.04
CA VAL A 62 -7.11 5.90 -9.64
C VAL A 62 -8.27 6.89 -9.50
N PRO A 63 -9.22 6.64 -8.60
CA PRO A 63 -10.39 7.52 -8.45
C PRO A 63 -10.02 8.98 -8.13
N PHE A 64 -9.20 9.21 -7.08
CA PHE A 64 -8.77 10.57 -6.75
C PHE A 64 -7.62 10.56 -5.75
N PRO A 65 -6.54 11.30 -5.99
CA PRO A 65 -6.24 12.03 -7.22
C PRO A 65 -5.98 11.07 -8.39
N SER A 66 -6.46 11.43 -9.58
CA SER A 66 -6.45 10.52 -10.74
C SER A 66 -5.08 10.54 -11.42
N ARG A 67 -4.09 10.01 -10.76
CA ARG A 67 -2.70 9.92 -11.19
C ARG A 67 -1.97 8.85 -10.40
N LEU A 68 -0.75 8.51 -10.81
CA LEU A 68 0.13 7.67 -10.01
C LEU A 68 0.54 8.39 -8.73
N GLY A 69 0.72 7.63 -7.65
CA GLY A 69 1.31 8.17 -6.44
C GLY A 69 2.79 8.50 -6.65
N GLN A 70 3.29 9.48 -5.92
CA GLN A 70 4.70 9.86 -5.97
C GLN A 70 5.45 9.27 -4.78
N PRO A 71 6.75 8.92 -4.95
CA PRO A 71 7.54 8.34 -3.85
C PRO A 71 7.55 9.20 -2.58
N ASP A 72 7.57 10.51 -2.71
CA ASP A 72 7.54 11.41 -1.55
C ASP A 72 6.21 11.37 -0.80
N GLU A 73 5.12 11.00 -1.46
CA GLU A 73 3.83 10.81 -0.80
C GLU A 73 3.84 9.55 0.09
N PHE A 74 4.53 8.50 -0.36
CA PHE A 74 4.74 7.33 0.47
C PHE A 74 5.61 7.69 1.69
N ALA A 75 6.70 8.41 1.47
CA ALA A 75 7.59 8.86 2.54
C ALA A 75 6.85 9.73 3.57
N LEU A 76 5.95 10.58 3.10
CA LEU A 76 5.14 11.43 3.98
C LEU A 76 4.27 10.59 4.94
N LEU A 77 3.68 9.49 4.45
CA LEU A 77 2.92 8.60 5.32
C LEU A 77 3.83 7.93 6.35
N VAL A 78 5.01 7.48 5.95
CA VAL A 78 5.99 6.88 6.87
C VAL A 78 6.36 7.87 7.97
N GLU A 79 6.64 9.12 7.62
CA GLU A 79 6.92 10.18 8.60
C GLU A 79 5.75 10.39 9.56
N SER A 80 4.54 10.39 9.03
CA SER A 80 3.32 10.57 9.85
C SER A 80 3.15 9.42 10.84
N ILE A 81 3.43 8.20 10.42
CA ILE A 81 3.37 7.02 11.30
C ILE A 81 4.41 7.14 12.42
N ILE A 82 5.64 7.54 12.07
CA ILE A 82 6.70 7.70 13.05
C ILE A 82 6.36 8.81 14.05
N ALA A 83 5.82 9.91 13.56
CA ALA A 83 5.50 11.08 14.39
C ALA A 83 4.30 10.86 15.32
N ASN A 84 3.42 9.92 15.00
CA ASN A 84 2.21 9.67 15.79
C ASN A 84 2.32 8.34 16.54
N PRO A 85 2.71 8.36 17.83
CA PRO A 85 2.98 7.14 18.59
C PRO A 85 1.73 6.28 18.87
N MET A 86 0.53 6.78 18.65
CA MET A 86 -0.70 5.99 18.83
C MET A 86 -1.01 5.09 17.64
N LEU A 87 -0.35 5.28 16.49
CA LEU A 87 -0.52 4.40 15.35
C LEU A 87 0.23 3.09 15.59
N ASN A 88 -0.52 2.00 15.74
CA ASN A 88 0.04 0.68 16.01
C ASN A 88 -0.96 -0.41 15.64
N GLY A 89 -0.48 -1.47 15.01
CA GLY A 89 -1.30 -2.64 14.70
C GLY A 89 -2.28 -2.46 13.55
N GLU A 90 -2.11 -1.43 12.75
CA GLU A 90 -3.07 -1.08 11.70
C GLU A 90 -2.45 -1.18 10.32
N THR A 91 -3.31 -1.39 9.33
CA THR A 91 -2.95 -1.34 7.91
C THR A 91 -3.56 -0.09 7.30
N ILE A 92 -2.73 0.75 6.67
CA ILE A 92 -3.19 1.96 6.01
C ILE A 92 -3.04 1.79 4.50
N ARG A 93 -4.14 1.93 3.78
CA ARG A 93 -4.12 1.96 2.32
C ARG A 93 -3.74 3.37 1.86
N LEU A 94 -2.81 3.44 0.92
CA LEU A 94 -2.34 4.70 0.33
C LEU A 94 -2.45 4.55 -1.19
N ASP A 95 -3.64 4.71 -1.73
CA ASP A 95 -3.94 4.23 -3.07
C ASP A 95 -4.95 5.07 -3.86
N GLY A 96 -5.37 6.22 -3.34
CA GLY A 96 -6.36 7.06 -4.03
C GLY A 96 -7.69 6.36 -4.25
N ALA A 97 -8.00 5.37 -3.44
CA ALA A 97 -9.22 4.55 -3.47
C ALA A 97 -9.31 3.59 -4.67
N ILE A 98 -8.18 3.26 -5.29
CA ILE A 98 -8.19 2.29 -6.39
C ILE A 98 -8.55 0.90 -5.89
N ARG A 99 -9.29 0.17 -6.71
CA ARG A 99 -9.47 -1.26 -6.57
C ARG A 99 -9.15 -1.89 -7.92
N MET A 100 -8.31 -2.92 -7.91
CA MET A 100 -7.89 -3.55 -9.16
C MET A 100 -9.07 -4.26 -9.82
N ALA A 101 -9.10 -4.20 -11.15
CA ALA A 101 -10.11 -4.94 -11.91
C ALA A 101 -9.92 -6.45 -11.69
N PRO A 102 -11.01 -7.27 -11.84
CA PRO A 102 -10.90 -8.72 -11.68
C PRO A 102 -9.95 -9.37 -12.69
N LYS A 103 -9.73 -8.70 -13.80
CA LYS A 103 -8.83 -9.18 -14.86
C LYS A 103 -7.80 -8.11 -15.23
#